data_73fc3f15c6079de3c12105eec1d06700
#
_entry.id   73fc3f15c6079de3c12105eec1d06700
#
_cell.length_a   1.000
_cell.length_b   1.000
_cell.length_c   1.000
_cell.angle_alpha   90.00
_cell.angle_beta   90.00
_cell.angle_gamma   90.00
#
_symmetry.space_group_name_H-M   'P 1'
#
loop_
_entity.id
_entity.type
_entity.pdbx_description
1 polymer ?
#
loop_
_entity_poly.entity_id
_entity_poly.type
_entity_poly.pdbx_seq_one_letter_code
_entity_poly.pdbx_strand_id
1 'polypeptide(L)'
;MTQQNSLLKDNETLDDLEYNNLKIIQNKSGYKFSTDSVLLANFGRAKQNDVYVDLCSGSAVIAMLFLCKNNIKKAYAVEIQERLADMAQRSILFNNLQDRLSVLNDDLEKVHKTLGVESVDVITVNPPYNEVGETSENDEIAIATHEIKTNLSKIVQSSSKLLKFGGKLFMVHRSDRLASIMYELKKNKLEPKVLRIVYPKKGKAPNLVLIEAKKGAKSGLIIQEPLILNNEDGSETDELKIIYCRK
;
A
#
# COMPACT_ATOMS: atom_id res chain seq x y z
N MET A 1 22.89 -25.38 -6.00
CA MET A 1 21.89 -24.56 -5.28
C MET A 1 21.97 -23.15 -5.85
N THR A 2 20.96 -22.70 -6.54
CA THR A 2 20.94 -21.37 -7.18
C THR A 2 21.00 -20.28 -6.11
N GLN A 3 21.67 -19.15 -6.37
CA GLN A 3 21.76 -17.95 -5.49
C GLN A 3 20.40 -17.51 -4.91
N GLN A 4 19.30 -17.88 -5.53
CA GLN A 4 17.94 -17.58 -5.13
C GLN A 4 17.48 -18.28 -3.82
N ASN A 5 17.97 -19.50 -3.54
CA ASN A 5 17.63 -20.20 -2.28
C ASN A 5 18.36 -19.64 -1.05
N SER A 6 19.40 -18.83 -1.23
CA SER A 6 20.14 -18.22 -0.13
C SER A 6 19.45 -16.96 0.46
N LEU A 7 18.39 -16.47 -0.19
CA LEU A 7 17.66 -15.28 0.26
C LEU A 7 16.51 -15.59 1.25
N LEU A 8 16.12 -16.87 1.39
CA LEU A 8 15.10 -17.29 2.34
C LEU A 8 15.72 -17.66 3.69
N LYS A 9 15.13 -17.21 4.78
CA LYS A 9 15.46 -17.61 6.14
C LYS A 9 14.52 -18.72 6.63
N ASP A 10 14.87 -19.36 7.74
CA ASP A 10 13.96 -20.30 8.41
C ASP A 10 12.63 -19.61 8.73
N ASN A 11 11.52 -20.36 8.63
CA ASN A 11 10.15 -19.86 8.80
C ASN A 11 9.65 -18.85 7.76
N GLU A 12 10.33 -18.69 6.62
CA GLU A 12 9.84 -17.86 5.51
C GLU A 12 9.31 -18.73 4.36
N THR A 13 8.44 -18.10 3.55
CA THR A 13 7.91 -18.63 2.29
C THR A 13 8.21 -17.67 1.16
N LEU A 14 8.26 -18.19 -0.05
CA LEU A 14 8.32 -17.41 -1.27
C LEU A 14 6.96 -17.55 -1.98
N ASP A 15 6.14 -16.52 -1.88
CA ASP A 15 4.78 -16.52 -2.42
C ASP A 15 4.73 -15.79 -3.77
N ASP A 16 3.79 -16.18 -4.64
CA ASP A 16 3.57 -15.57 -5.95
C ASP A 16 2.66 -14.35 -5.83
N LEU A 17 3.03 -13.23 -6.44
CA LEU A 17 2.17 -12.05 -6.54
C LEU A 17 1.19 -12.11 -7.73
N GLU A 18 1.21 -13.20 -8.49
CA GLU A 18 0.37 -13.43 -9.68
C GLU A 18 0.47 -12.31 -10.73
N TYR A 19 1.60 -11.63 -10.75
CA TYR A 19 1.89 -10.56 -11.71
C TYR A 19 3.35 -10.66 -12.19
N ASN A 20 3.58 -10.88 -13.49
CA ASN A 20 4.89 -10.91 -14.13
C ASN A 20 5.93 -11.79 -13.38
N ASN A 21 5.51 -12.91 -12.82
CA ASN A 21 6.33 -13.83 -12.00
C ASN A 21 6.98 -13.17 -10.77
N LEU A 22 6.48 -12.03 -10.31
CA LEU A 22 6.97 -11.40 -9.08
C LEU A 22 6.73 -12.32 -7.88
N LYS A 23 7.77 -12.46 -7.08
CA LYS A 23 7.75 -13.25 -5.84
C LYS A 23 7.95 -12.36 -4.63
N ILE A 24 7.37 -12.75 -3.51
CA ILE A 24 7.48 -12.05 -2.24
C ILE A 24 7.90 -13.00 -1.14
N ILE A 25 8.85 -12.56 -0.31
CA ILE A 25 9.26 -13.28 0.89
C ILE A 25 8.32 -12.89 2.03
N GLN A 26 7.71 -13.87 2.67
CA GLN A 26 6.82 -13.67 3.81
C GLN A 26 7.15 -14.62 4.94
N ASN A 27 6.83 -14.24 6.16
CA ASN A 27 6.94 -15.14 7.31
C ASN A 27 5.71 -16.04 7.41
N LYS A 28 5.92 -17.33 7.72
CA LYS A 28 4.84 -18.32 7.87
C LYS A 28 3.86 -17.98 8.98
N SER A 29 4.35 -17.38 10.07
CA SER A 29 3.60 -17.04 11.28
C SER A 29 3.41 -15.53 11.48
N GLY A 30 3.95 -14.68 10.57
CA GLY A 30 3.86 -13.23 10.64
C GLY A 30 2.69 -12.65 9.84
N TYR A 31 2.69 -11.32 9.73
CA TYR A 31 1.74 -10.61 8.87
C TYR A 31 1.93 -11.02 7.39
N LYS A 32 0.83 -11.41 6.75
CA LYS A 32 0.78 -11.67 5.31
C LYS A 32 0.01 -10.57 4.61
N PHE A 33 0.40 -10.26 3.37
CA PHE A 33 -0.35 -9.31 2.59
C PHE A 33 -1.78 -9.80 2.31
N SER A 34 -2.70 -8.87 2.21
CA SER A 34 -4.11 -9.11 1.92
C SER A 34 -4.48 -8.61 0.51
N THR A 35 -5.69 -8.93 0.09
CA THR A 35 -6.32 -8.41 -1.14
C THR A 35 -6.21 -6.89 -1.25
N ASP A 36 -6.28 -6.16 -0.13
CA ASP A 36 -6.20 -4.70 -0.05
C ASP A 36 -4.97 -4.15 -0.76
N SER A 37 -3.81 -4.81 -0.57
CA SER A 37 -2.54 -4.43 -1.19
C SER A 37 -2.61 -4.53 -2.73
N VAL A 38 -3.21 -5.61 -3.23
CA VAL A 38 -3.38 -5.81 -4.68
C VAL A 38 -4.37 -4.82 -5.27
N LEU A 39 -5.48 -4.56 -4.57
CA LEU A 39 -6.48 -3.57 -4.97
C LEU A 39 -5.87 -2.17 -5.06
N LEU A 40 -5.10 -1.75 -4.04
CA LEU A 40 -4.45 -0.44 -4.03
C LEU A 40 -3.43 -0.30 -5.16
N ALA A 41 -2.60 -1.31 -5.38
CA ALA A 41 -1.62 -1.32 -6.47
C ALA A 41 -2.27 -1.23 -7.86
N ASN A 42 -3.51 -1.70 -8.00
CA ASN A 42 -4.28 -1.59 -9.27
C ASN A 42 -5.07 -0.29 -9.38
N PHE A 43 -5.49 0.30 -8.27
CA PHE A 43 -6.28 1.53 -8.25
C PHE A 43 -5.43 2.75 -8.63
N GLY A 44 -4.22 2.85 -8.09
CA GLY A 44 -3.33 3.98 -8.32
C GLY A 44 -2.74 4.03 -9.72
N ARG A 45 -2.33 5.23 -10.15
CA ARG A 45 -1.67 5.48 -11.43
C ARG A 45 -0.51 6.45 -11.25
N ALA A 46 0.58 6.17 -11.93
CA ALA A 46 1.78 7.01 -11.96
C ALA A 46 2.39 7.04 -13.37
N LYS A 47 3.22 8.04 -13.63
CA LYS A 47 4.01 8.12 -14.85
C LYS A 47 5.39 7.48 -14.61
N GLN A 48 6.04 7.03 -15.67
CA GLN A 48 7.35 6.36 -15.60
C GLN A 48 8.43 7.16 -14.85
N ASN A 49 8.42 8.48 -14.98
CA ASN A 49 9.41 9.36 -14.37
C ASN A 49 8.96 9.97 -13.03
N ASP A 50 7.78 9.59 -12.52
CA ASP A 50 7.34 10.01 -11.20
C ASP A 50 8.24 9.38 -10.12
N VAL A 51 8.57 10.14 -9.08
CA VAL A 51 9.17 9.63 -7.85
C VAL A 51 8.04 9.06 -6.99
N TYR A 52 8.11 7.77 -6.72
CA TYR A 52 7.09 7.03 -6.02
C TYR A 52 7.55 6.58 -4.63
N VAL A 53 6.67 6.66 -3.65
CA VAL A 53 6.89 6.18 -2.27
C VAL A 53 5.70 5.34 -1.82
N ASP A 54 5.98 4.17 -1.26
CA ASP A 54 5.01 3.34 -0.54
C ASP A 54 5.26 3.50 0.96
N LEU A 55 4.30 4.07 1.68
CA LEU A 55 4.38 4.26 3.14
C LEU A 55 3.71 3.10 3.86
N CYS A 56 4.26 2.66 5.00
CA CYS A 56 3.84 1.46 5.72
C CYS A 56 3.91 0.22 4.81
N SER A 57 5.04 0.07 4.12
CA SER A 57 5.16 -0.84 2.97
C SER A 57 5.15 -2.34 3.34
N GLY A 58 5.32 -2.68 4.62
CA GLY A 58 5.45 -4.06 5.05
C GLY A 58 6.56 -4.80 4.29
N SER A 59 6.24 -5.92 3.69
CA SER A 59 7.15 -6.68 2.81
C SER A 59 7.28 -6.11 1.38
N ALA A 60 6.79 -4.89 1.12
CA ALA A 60 6.85 -4.14 -0.15
C ALA A 60 6.00 -4.72 -1.30
N VAL A 61 4.91 -5.40 -1.00
CA VAL A 61 3.98 -5.94 -2.01
C VAL A 61 3.44 -4.83 -2.90
N ILE A 62 2.89 -3.76 -2.30
CA ILE A 62 2.32 -2.63 -3.04
C ILE A 62 3.41 -1.96 -3.86
N ALA A 63 4.56 -1.69 -3.23
CA ALA A 63 5.69 -1.04 -3.88
C ALA A 63 6.12 -1.77 -5.16
N MET A 64 6.31 -3.10 -5.11
CA MET A 64 6.71 -3.91 -6.27
C MET A 64 5.63 -3.98 -7.35
N LEU A 65 4.38 -4.26 -6.98
CA LEU A 65 3.26 -4.32 -7.93
C LEU A 65 3.05 -2.98 -8.62
N PHE A 66 2.98 -1.90 -7.86
CA PHE A 66 2.73 -0.55 -8.37
C PHE A 66 3.86 -0.08 -9.29
N LEU A 67 5.11 -0.29 -8.88
CA LEU A 67 6.31 0.02 -9.69
C LEU A 67 6.28 -0.70 -11.04
N CYS A 68 5.97 -2.01 -11.06
CA CYS A 68 5.97 -2.80 -12.28
C CYS A 68 4.78 -2.44 -13.18
N LYS A 69 3.57 -2.29 -12.61
CA LYS A 69 2.35 -1.93 -13.36
C LYS A 69 2.43 -0.54 -14.01
N ASN A 70 3.10 0.41 -13.40
CA ASN A 70 3.26 1.78 -13.91
C ASN A 70 4.62 2.02 -14.57
N ASN A 71 5.49 0.99 -14.64
CA ASN A 71 6.84 1.06 -15.21
C ASN A 71 7.69 2.20 -14.63
N ILE A 72 7.62 2.40 -13.31
CA ILE A 72 8.31 3.50 -12.59
C ILE A 72 9.81 3.21 -12.55
N LYS A 73 10.63 4.26 -12.68
CA LYS A 73 12.10 4.16 -12.64
C LYS A 73 12.69 4.32 -11.25
N LYS A 74 12.01 5.03 -10.35
CA LYS A 74 12.52 5.34 -9.02
C LYS A 74 11.44 5.27 -7.96
N ALA A 75 11.59 4.36 -7.03
CA ALA A 75 10.63 4.11 -5.96
C ALA A 75 11.30 3.83 -4.62
N TYR A 76 10.55 4.09 -3.54
CA TYR A 76 10.98 3.82 -2.17
C TYR A 76 9.85 3.11 -1.41
N ALA A 77 10.22 2.08 -0.68
CA ALA A 77 9.36 1.38 0.29
C ALA A 77 9.78 1.78 1.70
N VAL A 78 8.91 2.43 2.46
CA VAL A 78 9.18 2.92 3.82
C VAL A 78 8.51 2.02 4.82
N GLU A 79 9.31 1.38 5.67
CA GLU A 79 8.82 0.45 6.69
C GLU A 79 9.59 0.64 8.00
N ILE A 80 8.86 0.77 9.11
CA ILE A 80 9.44 1.00 10.44
C ILE A 80 9.95 -0.28 11.09
N GLN A 81 9.36 -1.43 10.75
CA GLN A 81 9.74 -2.73 11.32
C GLN A 81 10.94 -3.30 10.56
N GLU A 82 12.08 -3.41 11.22
CA GLU A 82 13.34 -3.88 10.65
C GLU A 82 13.19 -5.25 9.94
N ARG A 83 12.45 -6.18 10.56
CA ARG A 83 12.24 -7.51 10.00
C ARG A 83 11.45 -7.49 8.69
N LEU A 84 10.40 -6.67 8.59
CA LEU A 84 9.63 -6.50 7.36
C LEU A 84 10.46 -5.80 6.29
N ALA A 85 11.23 -4.78 6.66
CA ALA A 85 12.14 -4.08 5.78
C ALA A 85 13.24 -5.02 5.22
N ASP A 86 13.79 -5.93 6.03
CA ASP A 86 14.73 -6.96 5.58
C ASP A 86 14.08 -7.94 4.58
N MET A 87 12.85 -8.41 4.84
CA MET A 87 12.11 -9.26 3.89
C MET A 87 11.82 -8.52 2.58
N ALA A 88 11.44 -7.24 2.66
CA ALA A 88 11.22 -6.37 1.50
C ALA A 88 12.50 -6.23 0.67
N GLN A 89 13.65 -5.96 1.30
CA GLN A 89 14.94 -5.82 0.62
C GLN A 89 15.33 -7.11 -0.12
N ARG A 90 15.16 -8.28 0.52
CA ARG A 90 15.45 -9.57 -0.11
C ARG A 90 14.48 -9.91 -1.22
N SER A 91 13.19 -9.54 -1.08
CA SER A 91 12.19 -9.70 -2.15
C SER A 91 12.53 -8.86 -3.38
N ILE A 92 12.98 -7.62 -3.17
CA ILE A 92 13.42 -6.71 -4.24
C ILE A 92 14.64 -7.30 -4.97
N LEU A 93 15.62 -7.81 -4.24
CA LEU A 93 16.79 -8.49 -4.81
C LEU A 93 16.41 -9.74 -5.60
N PHE A 94 15.51 -10.56 -5.06
CA PHE A 94 15.02 -11.78 -5.74
C PHE A 94 14.41 -11.48 -7.11
N ASN A 95 13.68 -10.35 -7.22
CA ASN A 95 13.01 -9.91 -8.44
C ASN A 95 13.87 -9.00 -9.34
N ASN A 96 15.15 -8.77 -9.00
CA ASN A 96 16.06 -7.87 -9.74
C ASN A 96 15.52 -6.44 -9.88
N LEU A 97 14.91 -5.90 -8.82
CA LEU A 97 14.31 -4.56 -8.81
C LEU A 97 15.16 -3.52 -8.06
N GLN A 98 16.34 -3.88 -7.53
CA GLN A 98 17.18 -3.05 -6.65
C GLN A 98 17.65 -1.74 -7.30
N ASP A 99 17.73 -1.69 -8.62
CA ASP A 99 18.12 -0.47 -9.35
C ASP A 99 16.97 0.57 -9.43
N ARG A 100 15.74 0.14 -9.11
CA ARG A 100 14.52 0.95 -9.26
C ARG A 100 13.76 1.14 -7.95
N LEU A 101 13.88 0.22 -6.99
CA LEU A 101 13.16 0.21 -5.73
C LEU A 101 14.13 0.03 -4.56
N SER A 102 14.13 0.98 -3.65
CA SER A 102 14.95 0.96 -2.43
C SER A 102 14.06 0.87 -1.19
N VAL A 103 14.48 0.09 -0.20
CA VAL A 103 13.82 0.06 1.12
C VAL A 103 14.46 1.09 2.03
N LEU A 104 13.63 1.84 2.73
CA LEU A 104 14.02 2.74 3.81
C LEU A 104 13.42 2.20 5.11
N ASN A 105 14.25 1.61 5.95
CA ASN A 105 13.84 1.23 7.31
C ASN A 105 13.85 2.48 8.19
N ASP A 106 12.75 3.23 8.16
CA ASP A 106 12.63 4.52 8.82
C ASP A 106 11.18 4.78 9.25
N ASP A 107 11.02 5.74 10.14
CA ASP A 107 9.74 6.28 10.55
C ASP A 107 9.19 7.23 9.47
N LEU A 108 7.96 6.99 9.02
CA LEU A 108 7.31 7.84 8.01
C LEU A 108 7.25 9.33 8.41
N GLU A 109 7.24 9.65 9.71
CA GLU A 109 7.27 11.04 10.20
C GLU A 109 8.66 11.70 9.97
N LYS A 110 9.71 10.90 9.82
CA LYS A 110 11.10 11.36 9.67
C LYS A 110 11.65 11.21 8.26
N VAL A 111 11.07 10.35 7.45
CA VAL A 111 11.57 9.98 6.10
C VAL A 111 11.73 11.20 5.16
N HIS A 112 11.03 12.31 5.42
CA HIS A 112 11.24 13.57 4.70
C HIS A 112 12.66 14.15 4.87
N LYS A 113 13.42 13.74 5.89
CA LYS A 113 14.83 14.14 6.06
C LYS A 113 15.73 13.46 5.03
N THR A 114 15.38 12.24 4.63
CA THR A 114 16.09 11.44 3.63
C THR A 114 15.62 11.76 2.21
N LEU A 115 14.30 11.84 2.00
CA LEU A 115 13.72 12.04 0.68
C LEU A 115 13.57 13.51 0.27
N GLY A 116 13.54 14.43 1.24
CA GLY A 116 13.24 15.84 1.02
C GLY A 116 11.74 16.15 1.18
N VAL A 117 11.44 17.42 1.45
CA VAL A 117 10.09 17.96 1.45
C VAL A 117 9.68 18.27 0.01
N GLU A 118 8.42 18.01 -0.35
CA GLU A 118 7.88 18.27 -1.69
C GLU A 118 8.72 17.66 -2.84
N SER A 119 9.22 16.43 -2.60
CA SER A 119 10.11 15.71 -3.52
C SER A 119 9.46 14.55 -4.25
N VAL A 120 8.25 14.13 -3.81
CA VAL A 120 7.55 12.91 -4.25
C VAL A 120 6.34 13.27 -5.12
N ASP A 121 6.15 12.54 -6.21
CA ASP A 121 5.03 12.74 -7.13
C ASP A 121 3.82 11.88 -6.75
N VAL A 122 4.07 10.65 -6.30
CA VAL A 122 3.03 9.66 -5.97
C VAL A 122 3.35 8.94 -4.68
N ILE A 123 2.35 8.80 -3.82
CA ILE A 123 2.41 7.99 -2.60
C ILE A 123 1.28 6.95 -2.65
N THR A 124 1.59 5.72 -2.26
CA THR A 124 0.61 4.72 -1.85
C THR A 124 0.71 4.50 -0.34
N VAL A 125 -0.40 4.16 0.29
CA VAL A 125 -0.41 3.76 1.70
C VAL A 125 -1.55 2.79 1.99
N ASN A 126 -1.20 1.66 2.59
CA ASN A 126 -2.10 0.71 3.22
C ASN A 126 -1.79 0.71 4.72
N PRO A 127 -2.39 1.62 5.50
CA PRO A 127 -2.02 1.79 6.90
C PRO A 127 -2.56 0.67 7.78
N PRO A 128 -2.05 0.50 9.01
CA PRO A 128 -2.73 -0.32 10.01
C PRO A 128 -4.12 0.25 10.30
N TYR A 129 -5.16 -0.61 10.36
CA TYR A 129 -6.56 -0.18 10.38
C TYR A 129 -7.18 -0.10 11.77
N ASN A 130 -6.69 -0.91 12.72
CA ASN A 130 -7.33 -1.08 14.01
C ASN A 130 -6.83 -0.04 15.01
N GLU A 131 -7.75 0.55 15.77
CA GLU A 131 -7.39 1.37 16.92
C GLU A 131 -6.78 0.49 18.02
N VAL A 132 -5.91 1.10 18.86
CA VAL A 132 -5.27 0.39 19.96
C VAL A 132 -6.33 -0.08 20.96
N GLY A 133 -6.53 -1.37 21.09
CA GLY A 133 -7.53 -1.95 22.04
C GLY A 133 -7.68 -3.47 21.91
N GLU A 134 -7.45 -4.03 20.75
CA GLU A 134 -7.44 -5.48 20.52
C GLU A 134 -6.03 -5.89 20.10
N THR A 135 -5.13 -6.10 21.05
CA THR A 135 -3.75 -6.51 20.77
C THR A 135 -3.69 -7.99 20.42
N SER A 136 -3.02 -8.32 19.29
CA SER A 136 -2.61 -9.70 19.05
C SER A 136 -1.42 -10.02 19.96
N GLU A 137 -1.26 -11.29 20.34
CA GLU A 137 -0.12 -11.77 21.13
C GLU A 137 1.22 -11.65 20.36
N ASN A 138 1.18 -11.37 19.07
CA ASN A 138 2.35 -11.19 18.23
C ASN A 138 2.55 -9.69 17.94
N ASP A 139 3.61 -9.11 18.46
CA ASP A 139 3.95 -7.68 18.32
C ASP A 139 4.06 -7.23 16.86
N GLU A 140 4.57 -8.07 15.95
CA GLU A 140 4.69 -7.76 14.52
C GLU A 140 3.31 -7.59 13.87
N ILE A 141 2.39 -8.50 14.16
CA ILE A 141 1.01 -8.44 13.66
C ILE A 141 0.29 -7.25 14.28
N ALA A 142 0.49 -7.02 15.58
CA ALA A 142 -0.11 -5.90 16.28
C ALA A 142 0.33 -4.55 15.65
N ILE A 143 1.62 -4.34 15.37
CA ILE A 143 2.13 -3.13 14.74
C ILE A 143 1.62 -2.99 13.29
N ALA A 144 1.52 -4.10 12.56
CA ALA A 144 1.06 -4.10 11.16
C ALA A 144 -0.45 -3.88 11.03
N THR A 145 -1.24 -4.20 12.06
CA THR A 145 -2.71 -4.13 12.01
C THR A 145 -3.32 -3.05 12.87
N HIS A 146 -2.60 -2.55 13.89
CA HIS A 146 -3.09 -1.55 14.84
C HIS A 146 -2.31 -0.24 14.75
N GLU A 147 -2.94 0.88 15.06
CA GLU A 147 -2.34 2.24 15.08
C GLU A 147 -1.34 2.43 16.25
N ILE A 148 -0.47 1.44 16.53
CA ILE A 148 0.46 1.46 17.66
C ILE A 148 1.63 2.43 17.40
N LYS A 149 2.22 2.36 16.21
CA LYS A 149 3.39 3.18 15.84
C LYS A 149 3.00 4.42 15.02
N THR A 150 1.84 4.40 14.37
CA THR A 150 1.35 5.53 13.58
C THR A 150 -0.18 5.57 13.61
N ASN A 151 -0.74 6.70 13.22
CA ASN A 151 -2.18 6.87 13.06
C ASN A 151 -2.50 7.64 11.77
N LEU A 152 -3.78 7.68 11.41
CA LEU A 152 -4.25 8.31 10.19
C LEU A 152 -3.76 9.76 10.04
N SER A 153 -3.79 10.57 11.11
CA SER A 153 -3.37 11.98 11.06
C SER A 153 -1.89 12.12 10.70
N LYS A 154 -1.01 11.31 11.32
CA LYS A 154 0.44 11.30 11.05
C LYS A 154 0.75 10.85 9.61
N ILE A 155 0.06 9.83 9.13
CA ILE A 155 0.20 9.33 7.76
C ILE A 155 -0.15 10.43 6.75
N VAL A 156 -1.30 11.08 6.93
CA VAL A 156 -1.76 12.14 6.03
C VAL A 156 -0.85 13.36 6.08
N GLN A 157 -0.38 13.75 7.27
CA GLN A 157 0.59 14.86 7.45
C GLN A 157 1.92 14.56 6.74
N SER A 158 2.48 13.37 6.95
CA SER A 158 3.74 12.95 6.31
C SER A 158 3.59 12.87 4.80
N SER A 159 2.48 12.31 4.31
CA SER A 159 2.17 12.30 2.87
C SER A 159 2.09 13.71 2.29
N SER A 160 1.38 14.61 2.98
CA SER A 160 1.30 16.00 2.52
C SER A 160 2.65 16.69 2.50
N LYS A 161 3.52 16.42 3.47
CA LYS A 161 4.87 16.99 3.54
C LYS A 161 5.79 16.51 2.42
N LEU A 162 5.69 15.21 2.07
CA LEU A 162 6.52 14.60 1.03
C LEU A 162 6.05 14.97 -0.38
N LEU A 163 4.74 15.05 -0.60
CA LEU A 163 4.18 15.28 -1.94
C LEU A 163 4.50 16.69 -2.46
N LYS A 164 4.89 16.76 -3.73
CA LYS A 164 4.92 17.98 -4.52
C LYS A 164 3.52 18.58 -4.63
N PHE A 165 3.41 19.87 -4.96
CA PHE A 165 2.14 20.45 -5.38
C PHE A 165 1.62 19.70 -6.63
N GLY A 166 0.36 19.27 -6.58
CA GLY A 166 -0.22 18.44 -7.64
C GLY A 166 0.12 16.94 -7.54
N GLY A 167 0.98 16.54 -6.61
CA GLY A 167 1.27 15.13 -6.31
C GLY A 167 0.05 14.40 -5.73
N LYS A 168 0.05 13.08 -5.82
CA LYS A 168 -1.10 12.22 -5.52
C LYS A 168 -0.82 11.25 -4.39
N LEU A 169 -1.80 11.10 -3.50
CA LEU A 169 -1.87 10.04 -2.50
C LEU A 169 -2.94 9.04 -2.92
N PHE A 170 -2.60 7.77 -2.96
CA PHE A 170 -3.53 6.65 -3.08
C PHE A 170 -3.56 5.88 -1.76
N MET A 171 -4.75 5.67 -1.23
CA MET A 171 -4.95 5.01 0.06
C MET A 171 -6.03 3.94 -0.06
N VAL A 172 -5.80 2.79 0.56
CA VAL A 172 -6.85 1.83 0.91
C VAL A 172 -7.08 1.90 2.41
N HIS A 173 -8.34 1.82 2.85
CA HIS A 173 -8.69 1.81 4.26
C HIS A 173 -10.06 1.18 4.49
N ARG A 174 -10.40 0.89 5.74
CA ARG A 174 -11.74 0.45 6.11
C ARG A 174 -12.80 1.51 5.80
N SER A 175 -13.95 1.07 5.31
CA SER A 175 -15.05 1.96 4.90
C SER A 175 -15.67 2.73 6.07
N ASP A 176 -15.66 2.17 7.28
CA ASP A 176 -16.16 2.81 8.50
C ASP A 176 -15.34 4.05 8.93
N ARG A 177 -14.09 4.16 8.43
CA ARG A 177 -13.21 5.31 8.71
C ARG A 177 -13.32 6.43 7.66
N LEU A 178 -14.21 6.29 6.66
CA LEU A 178 -14.29 7.21 5.53
C LEU A 178 -14.43 8.69 5.94
N ALA A 179 -15.30 8.99 6.91
CA ALA A 179 -15.50 10.34 7.39
C ALA A 179 -14.23 10.96 7.99
N SER A 180 -13.52 10.18 8.83
CA SER A 180 -12.24 10.60 9.44
C SER A 180 -11.17 10.80 8.38
N ILE A 181 -11.10 9.92 7.38
CA ILE A 181 -10.13 10.03 6.28
C ILE A 181 -10.37 11.31 5.48
N MET A 182 -11.61 11.59 5.08
CA MET A 182 -11.95 12.80 4.34
C MET A 182 -11.60 14.07 5.12
N TYR A 183 -11.85 14.09 6.44
CA TYR A 183 -11.50 15.19 7.33
C TYR A 183 -9.98 15.41 7.36
N GLU A 184 -9.21 14.36 7.65
CA GLU A 184 -7.73 14.47 7.75
C GLU A 184 -7.09 14.87 6.42
N LEU A 185 -7.56 14.32 5.29
CA LEU A 185 -7.09 14.71 3.96
C LEU A 185 -7.29 16.21 3.71
N LYS A 186 -8.51 16.71 3.92
CA LYS A 186 -8.87 18.14 3.72
C LYS A 186 -8.05 19.05 4.62
N LYS A 187 -7.94 18.71 5.91
CA LYS A 187 -7.16 19.45 6.91
C LYS A 187 -5.69 19.60 6.49
N ASN A 188 -5.13 18.61 5.81
CA ASN A 188 -3.73 18.59 5.37
C ASN A 188 -3.53 18.99 3.89
N LYS A 189 -4.48 19.71 3.27
CA LYS A 189 -4.41 20.22 1.88
C LYS A 189 -4.29 19.12 0.83
N LEU A 190 -4.70 17.90 1.14
CA LEU A 190 -4.88 16.80 0.22
C LEU A 190 -6.35 16.73 -0.16
N GLU A 191 -6.69 17.18 -1.37
CA GLU A 191 -8.08 17.20 -1.84
C GLU A 191 -8.48 15.83 -2.36
N PRO A 192 -9.51 15.16 -1.79
CA PRO A 192 -10.04 13.91 -2.31
C PRO A 192 -10.57 14.10 -3.73
N LYS A 193 -10.11 13.30 -4.68
CA LYS A 193 -10.45 13.40 -6.10
C LYS A 193 -11.22 12.21 -6.64
N VAL A 194 -10.90 11.01 -6.14
CA VAL A 194 -11.60 9.78 -6.53
C VAL A 194 -11.87 8.96 -5.27
N LEU A 195 -13.07 8.44 -5.18
CA LEU A 195 -13.48 7.44 -4.19
C LEU A 195 -14.04 6.23 -4.92
N ARG A 196 -13.57 5.05 -4.54
CA ARG A 196 -14.15 3.78 -4.96
C ARG A 196 -14.46 2.94 -3.72
N ILE A 197 -15.71 2.52 -3.57
CA ILE A 197 -16.17 1.69 -2.46
C ILE A 197 -16.02 0.24 -2.83
N VAL A 198 -15.52 -0.59 -1.92
CA VAL A 198 -15.28 -2.02 -2.14
C VAL A 198 -16.25 -2.83 -1.29
N TYR A 199 -16.92 -3.76 -1.93
CA TYR A 199 -17.86 -4.70 -1.31
C TYR A 199 -17.31 -6.12 -1.36
N PRO A 200 -17.30 -6.85 -0.26
CA PRO A 200 -16.86 -8.26 -0.27
C PRO A 200 -17.75 -9.12 -1.16
N LYS A 201 -19.07 -8.78 -1.22
CA LYS A 201 -20.08 -9.48 -2.03
C LYS A 201 -21.28 -8.57 -2.22
N LYS A 202 -22.04 -8.76 -3.30
CA LYS A 202 -23.31 -8.05 -3.55
C LYS A 202 -24.28 -8.24 -2.36
N GLY A 203 -24.91 -7.16 -1.91
CA GLY A 203 -25.85 -7.17 -0.78
C GLY A 203 -25.20 -7.23 0.61
N LYS A 204 -23.87 -7.25 0.72
CA LYS A 204 -23.16 -7.07 1.99
C LYS A 204 -22.75 -5.61 2.18
N ALA A 205 -22.51 -5.21 3.41
CA ALA A 205 -21.96 -3.89 3.70
C ALA A 205 -20.54 -3.76 3.11
N PRO A 206 -20.14 -2.55 2.65
CA PRO A 206 -18.79 -2.31 2.18
C PRO A 206 -17.80 -2.46 3.32
N ASN A 207 -16.62 -3.00 3.03
CA ASN A 207 -15.55 -3.17 4.02
C ASN A 207 -14.36 -2.26 3.79
N LEU A 208 -14.08 -1.89 2.53
CA LEU A 208 -12.94 -1.05 2.19
C LEU A 208 -13.36 0.13 1.31
N VAL A 209 -12.49 1.14 1.31
CA VAL A 209 -12.52 2.26 0.37
C VAL A 209 -11.14 2.45 -0.24
N LEU A 210 -11.12 2.79 -1.53
CA LEU A 210 -9.94 3.23 -2.27
C LEU A 210 -10.09 4.72 -2.55
N ILE A 211 -9.10 5.51 -2.20
CA ILE A 211 -9.15 6.96 -2.28
C ILE A 211 -7.94 7.50 -3.03
N GLU A 212 -8.18 8.35 -4.04
CA GLU A 212 -7.16 9.24 -4.60
C GLU A 212 -7.36 10.63 -4.01
N ALA A 213 -6.30 11.19 -3.43
CA ALA A 213 -6.24 12.60 -3.02
C ALA A 213 -5.09 13.31 -3.72
N LYS A 214 -5.24 14.61 -4.00
CA LYS A 214 -4.25 15.41 -4.71
C LYS A 214 -3.89 16.66 -3.93
N LYS A 215 -2.59 16.91 -3.74
CA LYS A 215 -2.10 18.08 -3.00
C LYS A 215 -2.41 19.37 -3.73
N GLY A 216 -3.04 20.32 -3.03
CA GLY A 216 -3.35 21.65 -3.54
C GLY A 216 -4.37 21.70 -4.70
N ALA A 217 -5.12 20.62 -4.94
CA ALA A 217 -6.15 20.60 -5.96
C ALA A 217 -7.41 21.35 -5.54
N LYS A 218 -8.20 21.80 -6.53
CA LYS A 218 -9.54 22.36 -6.31
C LYS A 218 -10.52 21.24 -5.91
N SER A 219 -11.60 21.59 -5.22
CA SER A 219 -12.70 20.69 -4.86
C SER A 219 -13.30 19.96 -6.07
N GLY A 220 -13.88 18.81 -5.81
CA GLY A 220 -14.54 17.97 -6.82
C GLY A 220 -14.14 16.50 -6.66
N LEU A 221 -15.02 15.71 -6.04
CA LEU A 221 -14.87 14.28 -5.81
C LEU A 221 -15.67 13.51 -6.88
N ILE A 222 -15.01 12.52 -7.49
CA ILE A 222 -15.65 11.54 -8.38
C ILE A 222 -15.83 10.25 -7.57
N ILE A 223 -17.05 9.77 -7.48
CA ILE A 223 -17.35 8.44 -6.92
C ILE A 223 -17.45 7.47 -8.10
N GLN A 224 -16.54 6.49 -8.14
CA GLN A 224 -16.54 5.46 -9.17
C GLN A 224 -17.57 4.37 -8.86
N GLU A 225 -17.91 3.58 -9.88
CA GLU A 225 -18.68 2.36 -9.69
C GLU A 225 -18.05 1.47 -8.61
N PRO A 226 -18.85 0.88 -7.72
CA PRO A 226 -18.33 0.07 -6.64
C PRO A 226 -17.57 -1.14 -7.18
N LEU A 227 -16.55 -1.57 -6.47
CA LEU A 227 -15.86 -2.83 -6.73
C LEU A 227 -16.50 -3.93 -5.88
N ILE A 228 -17.04 -4.95 -6.52
CA ILE A 228 -17.57 -6.13 -5.86
C ILE A 228 -16.55 -7.26 -6.03
N LEU A 229 -16.08 -7.84 -4.92
CA LEU A 229 -15.01 -8.86 -4.98
C LEU A 229 -15.55 -10.22 -5.41
N ASN A 230 -16.69 -10.65 -4.83
CA ASN A 230 -17.23 -11.98 -5.08
C ASN A 230 -18.68 -11.95 -5.57
N ASN A 231 -19.01 -12.89 -6.42
CA ASN A 231 -20.37 -13.19 -6.87
C ASN A 231 -21.23 -13.79 -5.74
N GLU A 232 -22.52 -13.98 -6.00
CA GLU A 232 -23.46 -14.55 -5.01
C GLU A 232 -23.14 -16.00 -4.64
N ASP A 233 -22.52 -16.76 -5.53
CA ASP A 233 -22.05 -18.14 -5.30
C ASP A 233 -20.69 -18.21 -4.56
N GLY A 234 -20.04 -17.08 -4.30
CA GLY A 234 -18.73 -17.00 -3.65
C GLY A 234 -17.54 -17.03 -4.60
N SER A 235 -17.74 -17.21 -5.91
CA SER A 235 -16.68 -17.10 -6.90
C SER A 235 -16.20 -15.65 -7.05
N GLU A 236 -14.95 -15.46 -7.49
CA GLU A 236 -14.42 -14.14 -7.79
C GLU A 236 -15.17 -13.50 -8.98
N THR A 237 -15.39 -12.18 -8.90
CA THR A 237 -15.92 -11.43 -10.05
C THR A 237 -14.89 -11.33 -11.17
N ASP A 238 -15.34 -11.12 -12.41
CA ASP A 238 -14.43 -10.96 -13.54
C ASP A 238 -13.50 -9.74 -13.36
N GLU A 239 -13.99 -8.67 -12.72
CA GLU A 239 -13.15 -7.52 -12.41
C GLU A 239 -12.03 -7.88 -11.42
N LEU A 240 -12.32 -8.68 -10.38
CA LEU A 240 -11.30 -9.12 -9.43
C LEU A 240 -10.27 -10.02 -10.12
N LYS A 241 -10.68 -10.94 -11.00
CA LYS A 241 -9.77 -11.77 -11.79
C LYS A 241 -8.84 -10.92 -12.67
N ILE A 242 -9.38 -9.89 -13.33
CA ILE A 242 -8.58 -8.94 -14.12
C ILE A 242 -7.55 -8.21 -13.24
N ILE A 243 -7.93 -7.76 -12.04
CA ILE A 243 -7.04 -7.13 -11.07
C ILE A 243 -5.86 -8.04 -10.70
N TYR A 244 -6.13 -9.33 -10.52
CA TYR A 244 -5.11 -10.36 -10.24
C TYR A 244 -4.43 -10.93 -11.49
N CYS A 245 -4.76 -10.43 -12.69
CA CYS A 245 -4.27 -10.98 -13.97
C CYS A 245 -4.58 -12.48 -14.17
N ARG A 246 -5.64 -12.98 -13.51
CA ARG A 246 -6.16 -14.35 -13.68
C ARG A 246 -7.03 -14.43 -14.96
N LYS A 247 -6.99 -15.60 -15.61
CA LYS A 247 -7.84 -15.89 -16.77
C LYS A 247 -9.18 -16.46 -16.36
#